data_8eacb8bf7f7363f67768c568a1bde1f8
#
_entry.id   8eacb8bf7f7363f67768c568a1bde1f8
#
_cell.length_a   1.000
_cell.length_b   1.000
_cell.length_c   1.000
_cell.angle_alpha   90.00
_cell.angle_beta   90.00
_cell.angle_gamma   90.00
#
_symmetry.space_group_name_H-M   'P 1'
#
loop_
_entity.id
_entity.type
_entity.pdbx_description
1 polymer ?
#
loop_
_entity_poly.entity_id
_entity_poly.type
_entity_poly.pdbx_seq_one_letter_code
_entity_poly.pdbx_strand_id
1 'polypeptide(L)'
;MDRLDMAHALMVRAIGSKLYLAPLEKEKIHRILDIGTGTGIWAVEIGDIFENAEVVGNDLSAIQPEWVPPNVKFEIDDVESPWVVQNKYDYIVCRYMAGSIADWPRLISNIYDNLNPGGWAEFQDMSTEYYSDDGTYTPEHATYGWNQTFVKTLRTMGRDPSPGPQLEGWVRAHNGFNHVFHQKFKTPIGPWAKSKHYKDQGMLNLVQILGGLEAFSLKLFCGVLGLAKEEVLVQLAAVRQELKSGAFHSLLDLHVVYGQKPLKAASSAET
;
A
#
# COMPACT_ATOMS: atom_id res chain seq x y z
N MET A 1 10.70 6.97 14.93
CA MET A 1 10.05 6.09 13.93
C MET A 1 9.35 6.99 12.93
N ASP A 2 9.72 6.93 11.67
CA ASP A 2 9.07 7.69 10.60
C ASP A 2 7.59 7.24 10.46
N ARG A 3 6.75 8.13 9.91
CA ARG A 3 5.35 7.81 9.62
C ARG A 3 5.22 6.61 8.66
N LEU A 4 6.10 6.51 7.67
CA LEU A 4 6.12 5.40 6.73
C LEU A 4 6.51 4.08 7.41
N ASP A 5 7.43 4.09 8.35
CA ASP A 5 7.79 2.90 9.14
C ASP A 5 6.62 2.45 10.02
N MET A 6 5.83 3.40 10.56
CA MET A 6 4.60 3.05 11.29
C MET A 6 3.55 2.43 10.38
N ALA A 7 3.39 2.94 9.15
CA ALA A 7 2.50 2.35 8.16
C ALA A 7 2.95 0.93 7.77
N HIS A 8 4.25 0.72 7.58
CA HIS A 8 4.82 -0.60 7.36
C HIS A 8 4.50 -1.56 8.52
N ALA A 9 4.80 -1.16 9.77
CA ALA A 9 4.51 -1.98 10.94
C ALA A 9 3.01 -2.31 11.09
N LEU A 10 2.11 -1.37 10.73
CA LEU A 10 0.67 -1.59 10.69
C LEU A 10 0.30 -2.68 9.69
N MET A 11 0.80 -2.59 8.45
CA MET A 11 0.47 -3.54 7.38
C MET A 11 0.99 -4.94 7.70
N VAL A 12 2.25 -5.06 8.13
CA VAL A 12 2.85 -6.33 8.56
C VAL A 12 2.02 -6.96 9.68
N ARG A 13 1.64 -6.16 10.69
CA ARG A 13 0.80 -6.64 11.79
C ARG A 13 -0.59 -7.08 11.34
N ALA A 14 -1.19 -6.35 10.40
CA ALA A 14 -2.52 -6.64 9.88
C ALA A 14 -2.59 -8.00 9.18
N ILE A 15 -1.55 -8.36 8.44
CA ILE A 15 -1.47 -9.63 7.69
C ILE A 15 -0.83 -10.77 8.49
N GLY A 16 -0.85 -10.67 9.82
CA GLY A 16 -0.38 -11.74 10.72
C GLY A 16 1.12 -11.76 10.94
N SER A 17 1.77 -10.61 11.03
CA SER A 17 3.22 -10.43 11.21
C SER A 17 4.04 -11.06 10.08
N LYS A 18 3.56 -10.87 8.85
CA LYS A 18 4.20 -11.33 7.62
C LYS A 18 4.53 -10.13 6.74
N LEU A 19 5.57 -10.24 5.91
CA LEU A 19 5.91 -9.23 4.90
C LEU A 19 5.11 -9.42 3.62
N TYR A 20 4.70 -10.67 3.33
CA TYR A 20 3.98 -11.07 2.13
C TYR A 20 3.06 -12.26 2.40
N LEU A 21 2.10 -12.50 1.49
CA LEU A 21 1.17 -13.63 1.55
C LEU A 21 1.32 -14.58 0.35
N ALA A 22 1.93 -14.14 -0.76
CA ALA A 22 2.18 -14.99 -1.91
C ALA A 22 3.00 -16.24 -1.48
N PRO A 23 2.69 -17.44 -2.00
CA PRO A 23 3.35 -18.68 -1.61
C PRO A 23 4.73 -18.82 -2.27
N LEU A 24 5.67 -17.95 -1.87
CA LEU A 24 7.02 -17.91 -2.40
C LEU A 24 7.85 -19.11 -1.93
N GLU A 25 8.56 -19.73 -2.86
CA GLU A 25 9.57 -20.76 -2.59
C GLU A 25 10.96 -20.12 -2.62
N LYS A 26 11.66 -20.04 -1.48
CA LYS A 26 12.92 -19.28 -1.33
C LYS A 26 13.96 -19.63 -2.39
N GLU A 27 14.04 -20.89 -2.75
CA GLU A 27 15.02 -21.42 -3.71
C GLU A 27 14.75 -20.96 -5.15
N LYS A 28 13.55 -20.46 -5.42
CA LYS A 28 13.12 -19.98 -6.75
C LYS A 28 13.12 -18.47 -6.87
N ILE A 29 13.37 -17.76 -5.79
CA ILE A 29 13.36 -16.29 -5.76
C ILE A 29 14.79 -15.78 -5.79
N HIS A 30 15.17 -15.17 -6.89
CA HIS A 30 16.51 -14.59 -7.12
C HIS A 30 16.48 -13.10 -7.33
N ARG A 31 15.30 -12.54 -7.67
CA ARG A 31 15.17 -11.10 -7.90
C ARG A 31 13.81 -10.59 -7.48
N ILE A 32 13.82 -9.57 -6.60
CA ILE A 32 12.62 -8.96 -5.99
C ILE A 32 12.58 -7.48 -6.34
N LEU A 33 11.38 -6.95 -6.65
CA LEU A 33 11.14 -5.52 -6.79
C LEU A 33 10.11 -5.06 -5.74
N ASP A 34 10.45 -4.03 -4.98
CA ASP A 34 9.55 -3.29 -4.07
C ASP A 34 9.19 -1.95 -4.70
N ILE A 35 7.97 -1.83 -5.21
CA ILE A 35 7.45 -0.63 -5.87
C ILE A 35 6.97 0.37 -4.82
N GLY A 36 7.48 1.63 -4.91
CA GLY A 36 7.16 2.66 -3.94
C GLY A 36 7.75 2.34 -2.57
N THR A 37 9.03 1.98 -2.56
CA THR A 37 9.75 1.45 -1.38
C THR A 37 9.76 2.41 -0.18
N GLY A 38 9.54 3.72 -0.39
CA GLY A 38 9.52 4.75 0.65
C GLY A 38 10.85 4.81 1.41
N THR A 39 10.84 4.52 2.71
CA THR A 39 12.05 4.45 3.56
C THR A 39 12.94 3.24 3.27
N GLY A 40 12.48 2.30 2.44
CA GLY A 40 13.21 1.07 2.15
C GLY A 40 13.10 -0.02 3.22
N ILE A 41 12.35 0.20 4.29
CA ILE A 41 12.28 -0.74 5.42
C ILE A 41 11.80 -2.14 5.00
N TRP A 42 10.79 -2.23 4.10
CA TRP A 42 10.33 -3.52 3.61
C TRP A 42 11.39 -4.23 2.76
N ALA A 43 12.06 -3.48 1.87
CA ALA A 43 13.13 -4.03 1.03
C ALA A 43 14.29 -4.55 1.88
N VAL A 44 14.66 -3.88 2.97
CA VAL A 44 15.68 -4.33 3.91
C VAL A 44 15.22 -5.62 4.61
N GLU A 45 14.03 -5.65 5.19
CA GLU A 45 13.52 -6.82 5.90
C GLU A 45 13.34 -8.05 5.00
N ILE A 46 12.89 -7.87 3.75
CA ILE A 46 12.78 -8.98 2.81
C ILE A 46 14.15 -9.46 2.32
N GLY A 47 15.13 -8.54 2.21
CA GLY A 47 16.52 -8.86 1.89
C GLY A 47 17.16 -9.79 2.91
N ASP A 48 16.89 -9.58 4.20
CA ASP A 48 17.33 -10.47 5.28
C ASP A 48 16.67 -11.85 5.22
N ILE A 49 15.44 -11.95 4.68
CA ILE A 49 14.75 -13.26 4.49
C ILE A 49 15.28 -13.99 3.26
N PHE A 50 15.52 -13.27 2.16
CA PHE A 50 15.96 -13.81 0.87
C PHE A 50 17.42 -13.41 0.59
N GLU A 51 18.36 -13.84 1.42
CA GLU A 51 19.77 -13.45 1.38
C GLU A 51 20.46 -13.67 0.02
N ASN A 52 19.97 -14.65 -0.76
CA ASN A 52 20.50 -14.98 -2.08
C ASN A 52 19.77 -14.27 -3.25
N ALA A 53 18.77 -13.43 -2.95
CA ALA A 53 18.04 -12.69 -3.95
C ALA A 53 18.53 -11.23 -4.02
N GLU A 54 18.64 -10.67 -5.23
CA GLU A 54 18.78 -9.24 -5.42
C GLU A 54 17.44 -8.57 -5.12
N VAL A 55 17.40 -7.64 -4.17
CA VAL A 55 16.22 -6.84 -3.85
C VAL A 55 16.43 -5.42 -4.36
N VAL A 56 15.52 -4.96 -5.21
CA VAL A 56 15.50 -3.60 -5.75
C VAL A 56 14.28 -2.88 -5.17
N GLY A 57 14.50 -1.78 -4.47
CA GLY A 57 13.43 -0.87 -4.08
C GLY A 57 13.45 0.36 -4.97
N ASN A 58 12.34 0.74 -5.59
CA ASN A 58 12.26 2.00 -6.33
C ASN A 58 11.27 2.98 -5.69
N ASP A 59 11.56 4.27 -5.82
CA ASP A 59 10.70 5.37 -5.36
C ASP A 59 11.03 6.65 -6.16
N LEU A 60 10.12 7.61 -6.18
CA LEU A 60 10.37 8.95 -6.74
C LEU A 60 11.30 9.79 -5.83
N SER A 61 11.47 9.42 -4.57
CA SER A 61 12.18 10.16 -3.53
C SER A 61 13.41 9.40 -3.04
N ALA A 62 14.57 10.05 -3.02
CA ALA A 62 15.81 9.50 -2.46
C ALA A 62 15.86 9.70 -0.94
N ILE A 63 15.03 8.94 -0.19
CA ILE A 63 14.96 9.02 1.27
C ILE A 63 15.45 7.75 1.98
N GLN A 64 15.93 6.78 1.22
CA GLN A 64 16.36 5.48 1.71
C GLN A 64 17.73 5.60 2.43
N PRO A 65 18.03 4.67 3.38
CA PRO A 65 19.31 4.69 4.08
C PRO A 65 20.47 4.29 3.16
N GLU A 66 21.66 4.85 3.44
CA GLU A 66 22.90 4.48 2.73
C GLU A 66 23.43 3.09 3.13
N TRP A 67 23.15 2.66 4.36
CA TRP A 67 23.62 1.38 4.89
C TRP A 67 22.50 0.35 4.86
N VAL A 68 22.63 -0.65 4.00
CA VAL A 68 21.63 -1.70 3.76
C VAL A 68 22.32 -3.06 3.59
N PRO A 69 21.60 -4.17 3.68
CA PRO A 69 22.13 -5.48 3.34
C PRO A 69 22.77 -5.49 1.94
N PRO A 70 23.84 -6.25 1.71
CA PRO A 70 24.60 -6.22 0.46
C PRO A 70 23.80 -6.63 -0.78
N ASN A 71 22.70 -7.33 -0.59
CA ASN A 71 21.78 -7.77 -1.64
C ASN A 71 20.61 -6.80 -1.89
N VAL A 72 20.55 -5.67 -1.17
CA VAL A 72 19.51 -4.64 -1.32
C VAL A 72 20.09 -3.40 -2.02
N LYS A 73 19.36 -2.84 -2.96
CA LYS A 73 19.69 -1.56 -3.59
C LYS A 73 18.45 -0.72 -3.83
N PHE A 74 18.63 0.59 -3.94
CA PHE A 74 17.56 1.54 -4.22
C PHE A 74 17.81 2.29 -5.52
N GLU A 75 16.73 2.54 -6.26
CA GLU A 75 16.73 3.25 -7.52
C GLU A 75 15.65 4.34 -7.49
N ILE A 76 15.96 5.53 -8.03
CA ILE A 76 14.99 6.59 -8.23
C ILE A 76 14.34 6.34 -9.58
N ASP A 77 13.06 5.99 -9.59
CA ASP A 77 12.34 5.68 -10.82
C ASP A 77 10.84 5.97 -10.69
N ASP A 78 10.21 6.30 -11.83
CA ASP A 78 8.77 6.47 -11.96
C ASP A 78 8.14 5.22 -12.57
N VAL A 79 7.42 4.46 -11.75
CA VAL A 79 6.76 3.21 -12.16
C VAL A 79 5.63 3.40 -13.19
N GLU A 80 5.15 4.64 -13.38
CA GLU A 80 4.19 4.97 -14.44
C GLU A 80 4.88 5.28 -15.78
N SER A 81 6.21 5.49 -15.78
CA SER A 81 7.03 5.64 -16.98
C SER A 81 7.32 4.29 -17.66
N PRO A 82 7.81 4.25 -18.92
CA PRO A 82 8.20 3.00 -19.56
C PRO A 82 9.33 2.30 -18.81
N TRP A 83 9.13 1.04 -18.45
CA TRP A 83 10.14 0.25 -17.74
C TRP A 83 11.28 -0.19 -18.66
N VAL A 84 12.52 0.13 -18.29
CA VAL A 84 13.74 -0.32 -18.99
C VAL A 84 14.44 -1.32 -18.07
N VAL A 85 13.98 -2.56 -18.08
CA VAL A 85 14.49 -3.62 -17.19
C VAL A 85 15.32 -4.61 -18.00
N GLN A 86 16.59 -4.80 -17.62
CA GLN A 86 17.48 -5.78 -18.25
C GLN A 86 17.10 -7.23 -17.87
N ASN A 87 16.80 -7.47 -16.59
CA ASN A 87 16.44 -8.77 -16.05
C ASN A 87 15.11 -8.69 -15.33
N LYS A 88 14.21 -9.64 -15.62
CA LYS A 88 12.90 -9.75 -14.99
C LYS A 88 13.00 -10.18 -13.53
N TYR A 89 11.89 -10.06 -12.82
CA TYR A 89 11.77 -10.36 -11.40
C TYR A 89 11.02 -11.66 -11.16
N ASP A 90 11.36 -12.35 -10.08
CA ASP A 90 10.63 -13.53 -9.63
C ASP A 90 9.49 -13.14 -8.68
N TYR A 91 9.64 -11.99 -8.03
CA TYR A 91 8.60 -11.43 -7.18
C TYR A 91 8.58 -9.90 -7.31
N ILE A 92 7.40 -9.35 -7.50
CA ILE A 92 7.16 -7.90 -7.51
C ILE A 92 6.07 -7.58 -6.50
N VAL A 93 6.35 -6.67 -5.58
CA VAL A 93 5.38 -6.18 -4.61
C VAL A 93 5.12 -4.70 -4.83
N CYS A 94 3.85 -4.29 -4.66
CA CYS A 94 3.41 -2.91 -4.74
C CYS A 94 2.54 -2.62 -3.52
N ARG A 95 2.97 -1.67 -2.66
CA ARG A 95 2.33 -1.46 -1.36
C ARG A 95 2.10 0.00 -1.05
N TYR A 96 0.94 0.29 -0.41
CA TYR A 96 0.62 1.60 0.16
C TYR A 96 0.71 2.75 -0.87
N MET A 97 0.19 2.50 -2.08
CA MET A 97 0.23 3.42 -3.21
C MET A 97 -1.08 4.16 -3.46
N ALA A 98 -2.03 4.09 -2.50
CA ALA A 98 -3.29 4.82 -2.56
C ALA A 98 -3.08 6.31 -2.86
N GLY A 99 -3.74 6.82 -3.90
CA GLY A 99 -3.59 8.20 -4.36
C GLY A 99 -2.26 8.50 -5.08
N SER A 100 -1.38 7.54 -5.29
CA SER A 100 -0.08 7.73 -5.98
C SER A 100 -0.15 7.34 -7.45
N ILE A 101 -0.90 6.32 -7.81
CA ILE A 101 -1.00 5.76 -9.16
C ILE A 101 -2.21 6.34 -9.90
N ALA A 102 -2.02 6.75 -11.15
CA ALA A 102 -3.07 7.24 -12.04
C ALA A 102 -3.71 6.10 -12.85
N ASP A 103 -2.91 5.15 -13.32
CA ASP A 103 -3.36 4.05 -14.19
C ASP A 103 -2.95 2.68 -13.60
N TRP A 104 -3.76 2.18 -12.68
CA TRP A 104 -3.55 0.87 -12.07
C TRP A 104 -3.54 -0.30 -13.06
N PRO A 105 -4.46 -0.39 -14.04
CA PRO A 105 -4.41 -1.44 -15.06
C PRO A 105 -3.10 -1.46 -15.84
N ARG A 106 -2.56 -0.28 -16.20
CA ARG A 106 -1.27 -0.17 -16.88
C ARG A 106 -0.12 -0.61 -15.99
N LEU A 107 -0.10 -0.19 -14.70
CA LEU A 107 0.92 -0.64 -13.75
C LEU A 107 0.89 -2.17 -13.58
N ILE A 108 -0.29 -2.77 -13.47
CA ILE A 108 -0.46 -4.23 -13.38
C ILE A 108 0.08 -4.93 -14.63
N SER A 109 -0.15 -4.37 -15.82
CA SER A 109 0.42 -4.89 -17.08
C SER A 109 1.95 -4.79 -17.08
N ASN A 110 2.51 -3.64 -16.67
CA ASN A 110 3.96 -3.46 -16.58
C ASN A 110 4.58 -4.48 -15.59
N ILE A 111 3.94 -4.69 -14.43
CA ILE A 111 4.37 -5.69 -13.45
C ILE A 111 4.35 -7.09 -14.08
N TYR A 112 3.25 -7.47 -14.73
CA TYR A 112 3.14 -8.77 -15.39
C TYR A 112 4.23 -8.98 -16.44
N ASP A 113 4.46 -7.99 -17.29
CA ASP A 113 5.44 -8.07 -18.38
C ASP A 113 6.87 -8.26 -17.85
N ASN A 114 7.16 -7.68 -16.68
CA ASN A 114 8.47 -7.75 -16.04
C ASN A 114 8.63 -8.89 -15.01
N LEU A 115 7.62 -9.76 -14.86
CA LEU A 115 7.77 -11.01 -14.13
C LEU A 115 8.37 -12.12 -15.00
N ASN A 116 9.23 -12.93 -14.41
CA ASN A 116 9.64 -14.22 -14.94
C ASN A 116 8.44 -15.19 -15.01
N PRO A 117 8.41 -16.15 -15.95
CA PRO A 117 7.43 -17.24 -15.90
C PRO A 117 7.52 -17.96 -14.55
N GLY A 118 6.37 -18.16 -13.89
CA GLY A 118 6.28 -18.70 -12.53
C GLY A 118 6.45 -17.66 -11.43
N GLY A 119 6.82 -16.42 -11.76
CA GLY A 119 6.95 -15.32 -10.80
C GLY A 119 5.62 -14.83 -10.25
N TRP A 120 5.67 -14.15 -9.10
CA TRP A 120 4.51 -13.67 -8.37
C TRP A 120 4.45 -12.14 -8.33
N ALA A 121 3.26 -11.59 -8.47
CA ALA A 121 2.95 -10.21 -8.11
C ALA A 121 2.10 -10.20 -6.84
N GLU A 122 2.36 -9.25 -5.93
CA GLU A 122 1.53 -9.02 -4.75
C GLU A 122 1.25 -7.53 -4.59
N PHE A 123 0.01 -7.21 -4.28
CA PHE A 123 -0.49 -5.86 -4.06
C PHE A 123 -1.06 -5.77 -2.66
N GLN A 124 -0.63 -4.80 -1.88
CA GLN A 124 -1.11 -4.56 -0.52
C GLN A 124 -1.53 -3.11 -0.40
N ASP A 125 -2.82 -2.82 -0.44
CA ASP A 125 -3.28 -1.43 -0.35
C ASP A 125 -4.59 -1.28 0.41
N MET A 126 -4.87 -0.04 0.81
CA MET A 126 -5.95 0.30 1.70
C MET A 126 -7.22 0.70 0.94
N SER A 127 -8.36 0.46 1.59
CA SER A 127 -9.56 1.27 1.39
C SER A 127 -9.42 2.51 2.27
N THR A 128 -9.29 3.69 1.71
CA THR A 128 -9.16 4.93 2.51
C THR A 128 -10.50 5.53 2.93
N GLU A 129 -11.61 4.92 2.54
CA GLU A 129 -12.94 5.29 2.98
C GLU A 129 -13.21 4.67 4.36
N TYR A 130 -13.33 5.53 5.38
CA TYR A 130 -13.57 5.08 6.75
C TYR A 130 -15.03 4.65 6.94
N TYR A 131 -15.23 3.63 7.75
CA TYR A 131 -16.57 3.13 8.11
C TYR A 131 -16.59 2.62 9.56
N SER A 132 -17.76 2.24 10.07
CA SER A 132 -17.92 1.50 11.32
C SER A 132 -18.89 0.34 11.14
N ASP A 133 -18.64 -0.77 11.83
CA ASP A 133 -19.55 -1.92 11.81
C ASP A 133 -20.78 -1.70 12.70
N ASP A 134 -20.68 -0.85 13.70
CA ASP A 134 -21.71 -0.59 14.74
C ASP A 134 -22.46 0.73 14.54
N GLY A 135 -22.19 1.44 13.44
CA GLY A 135 -22.86 2.69 13.13
C GLY A 135 -22.43 3.89 13.99
N THR A 136 -21.35 3.78 14.78
CA THR A 136 -20.86 4.90 15.61
C THR A 136 -20.17 5.98 14.80
N TYR A 137 -19.69 5.69 13.59
CA TYR A 137 -19.08 6.67 12.68
C TYR A 137 -20.11 7.17 11.69
N THR A 138 -20.54 8.43 11.84
CA THR A 138 -21.68 9.02 11.13
C THR A 138 -21.30 10.32 10.41
N PRO A 139 -22.15 10.82 9.48
CA PRO A 139 -21.93 12.09 8.78
C PRO A 139 -21.81 13.33 9.67
N GLU A 140 -22.26 13.27 10.93
CA GLU A 140 -22.15 14.38 11.89
C GLU A 140 -20.73 14.61 12.39
N HIS A 141 -19.82 13.64 12.20
CA HIS A 141 -18.43 13.77 12.61
C HIS A 141 -17.60 14.64 11.65
N ALA A 142 -16.79 15.53 12.20
CA ALA A 142 -15.82 16.33 11.43
C ALA A 142 -14.85 15.41 10.65
N THR A 143 -14.48 14.28 11.24
CA THR A 143 -13.64 13.23 10.62
C THR A 143 -14.30 12.64 9.39
N TYR A 144 -15.63 12.47 9.36
CA TYR A 144 -16.36 12.01 8.20
C TYR A 144 -16.28 13.02 7.06
N GLY A 145 -16.60 14.28 7.33
CA GLY A 145 -16.54 15.36 6.33
C GLY A 145 -15.14 15.51 5.75
N TRP A 146 -14.11 15.46 6.60
CA TRP A 146 -12.71 15.47 6.18
C TRP A 146 -12.36 14.28 5.28
N ASN A 147 -12.70 13.07 5.67
CA ASN A 147 -12.40 11.86 4.91
C ASN A 147 -13.07 11.87 3.53
N GLN A 148 -14.36 12.26 3.46
CA GLN A 148 -15.07 12.38 2.19
C GLN A 148 -14.45 13.45 1.27
N THR A 149 -14.04 14.58 1.84
CA THR A 149 -13.37 15.65 1.08
C THR A 149 -12.02 15.17 0.56
N PHE A 150 -11.23 14.48 1.37
CA PHE A 150 -9.95 13.90 0.99
C PHE A 150 -10.08 12.93 -0.19
N VAL A 151 -10.99 11.95 -0.07
CA VAL A 151 -11.26 10.94 -1.10
C VAL A 151 -11.74 11.60 -2.40
N LYS A 152 -12.70 12.51 -2.31
CA LYS A 152 -13.23 13.23 -3.48
C LYS A 152 -12.15 14.05 -4.18
N THR A 153 -11.30 14.75 -3.43
CA THR A 153 -10.24 15.59 -4.00
C THR A 153 -9.23 14.76 -4.79
N LEU A 154 -8.77 13.62 -4.25
CA LEU A 154 -7.87 12.71 -4.98
C LEU A 154 -8.49 12.20 -6.28
N ARG A 155 -9.79 11.84 -6.27
CA ARG A 155 -10.51 11.42 -7.47
C ARG A 155 -10.55 12.52 -8.54
N THR A 156 -10.71 13.79 -8.15
CA THR A 156 -10.69 14.92 -9.12
C THR A 156 -9.31 15.13 -9.75
N MET A 157 -8.24 14.64 -9.11
CA MET A 157 -6.88 14.65 -9.64
C MET A 157 -6.58 13.43 -10.55
N GLY A 158 -7.56 12.58 -10.83
CA GLY A 158 -7.37 11.35 -11.59
C GLY A 158 -6.56 10.28 -10.83
N ARG A 159 -6.48 10.37 -9.49
CA ARG A 159 -5.80 9.38 -8.64
C ARG A 159 -6.83 8.55 -7.89
N ASP A 160 -6.63 7.24 -7.82
CA ASP A 160 -7.51 6.40 -7.00
C ASP A 160 -7.08 6.49 -5.52
N PRO A 161 -7.93 7.06 -4.66
CA PRO A 161 -7.62 7.13 -3.24
C PRO A 161 -7.80 5.80 -2.51
N SER A 162 -8.49 4.84 -3.12
CA SER A 162 -8.94 3.61 -2.45
C SER A 162 -8.79 2.39 -3.38
N PRO A 163 -7.55 2.09 -3.84
CA PRO A 163 -7.33 1.01 -4.81
C PRO A 163 -7.60 -0.38 -4.22
N GLY A 164 -7.41 -0.58 -2.92
CA GLY A 164 -7.54 -1.88 -2.27
C GLY A 164 -8.73 -2.71 -2.72
N PRO A 165 -9.98 -2.20 -2.65
CA PRO A 165 -11.18 -2.93 -3.08
C PRO A 165 -11.20 -3.31 -4.57
N GLN A 166 -10.45 -2.62 -5.42
CA GLN A 166 -10.47 -2.80 -6.86
C GLN A 166 -9.33 -3.69 -7.37
N LEU A 167 -8.26 -3.89 -6.58
CA LEU A 167 -7.05 -4.64 -6.96
C LEU A 167 -7.38 -6.02 -7.52
N GLU A 168 -8.25 -6.80 -6.86
CA GLU A 168 -8.64 -8.13 -7.35
C GLU A 168 -9.27 -8.05 -8.75
N GLY A 169 -10.18 -7.11 -8.95
CA GLY A 169 -10.85 -6.90 -10.23
C GLY A 169 -9.85 -6.57 -11.35
N TRP A 170 -8.91 -5.67 -11.10
CA TRP A 170 -7.90 -5.30 -12.10
C TRP A 170 -6.93 -6.45 -12.41
N VAL A 171 -6.44 -7.17 -11.37
CA VAL A 171 -5.55 -8.32 -11.56
C VAL A 171 -6.22 -9.42 -12.37
N ARG A 172 -7.51 -9.73 -12.06
CA ARG A 172 -8.28 -10.71 -12.82
C ARG A 172 -8.59 -10.26 -14.24
N ALA A 173 -8.90 -8.98 -14.46
CA ALA A 173 -9.20 -8.42 -15.77
C ALA A 173 -7.99 -8.44 -16.72
N HIS A 174 -6.76 -8.47 -16.20
CA HIS A 174 -5.55 -8.63 -16.99
C HIS A 174 -5.49 -9.98 -17.74
N ASN A 175 -6.22 -11.02 -17.25
CA ASN A 175 -6.33 -12.37 -17.84
C ASN A 175 -4.99 -13.12 -18.02
N GLY A 176 -3.87 -12.59 -17.55
CA GLY A 176 -2.55 -13.22 -17.62
C GLY A 176 -2.17 -13.98 -16.35
N PHE A 177 -2.69 -13.55 -15.21
CA PHE A 177 -2.36 -14.15 -13.93
C PHE A 177 -3.16 -15.41 -13.64
N ASN A 178 -2.47 -16.45 -13.16
CA ASN A 178 -3.06 -17.63 -12.54
C ASN A 178 -3.01 -17.50 -11.01
N HIS A 179 -3.74 -18.37 -10.30
CA HIS A 179 -3.72 -18.45 -8.84
C HIS A 179 -3.98 -17.12 -8.15
N VAL A 180 -4.90 -16.31 -8.71
CA VAL A 180 -5.26 -15.02 -8.11
C VAL A 180 -6.00 -15.25 -6.81
N PHE A 181 -5.44 -14.71 -5.74
CA PHE A 181 -5.96 -14.76 -4.37
C PHE A 181 -6.22 -13.35 -3.86
N HIS A 182 -7.25 -13.18 -3.05
CA HIS A 182 -7.56 -11.92 -2.37
C HIS A 182 -7.96 -12.18 -0.93
N GLN A 183 -7.42 -11.38 -0.03
CA GLN A 183 -7.82 -11.35 1.37
C GLN A 183 -7.94 -9.92 1.87
N LYS A 184 -9.01 -9.68 2.64
CA LYS A 184 -9.29 -8.40 3.27
C LYS A 184 -9.05 -8.50 4.78
N PHE A 185 -8.40 -7.47 5.34
CA PHE A 185 -8.10 -7.36 6.77
C PHE A 185 -8.67 -6.07 7.31
N LYS A 186 -9.52 -6.16 8.34
CA LYS A 186 -10.04 -4.99 9.04
C LYS A 186 -8.94 -4.36 9.89
N THR A 187 -8.75 -3.06 9.76
CA THR A 187 -7.77 -2.29 10.53
C THR A 187 -8.47 -1.17 11.30
N PRO A 188 -8.57 -1.28 12.63
CA PRO A 188 -9.14 -0.22 13.47
C PRO A 188 -8.35 1.09 13.37
N ILE A 189 -9.04 2.21 13.58
CA ILE A 189 -8.43 3.52 13.82
C ILE A 189 -8.71 3.87 15.27
N GLY A 190 -7.69 3.84 16.11
CA GLY A 190 -7.82 4.04 17.56
C GLY A 190 -7.90 2.73 18.36
N PRO A 191 -7.60 2.80 19.67
CA PRO A 191 -7.46 1.64 20.54
C PRO A 191 -8.79 1.15 21.13
N TRP A 192 -9.92 1.31 20.46
CA TRP A 192 -11.26 0.99 20.93
C TRP A 192 -11.57 -0.52 20.95
N ALA A 193 -10.88 -1.33 20.16
CA ALA A 193 -11.12 -2.76 20.08
C ALA A 193 -10.82 -3.49 21.39
N LYS A 194 -11.61 -4.52 21.74
CA LYS A 194 -11.40 -5.34 22.96
C LYS A 194 -10.16 -6.22 22.87
N SER A 195 -9.90 -6.80 21.69
CA SER A 195 -8.72 -7.62 21.45
C SER A 195 -7.44 -6.81 21.53
N LYS A 196 -6.44 -7.31 22.27
CA LYS A 196 -5.12 -6.65 22.37
C LYS A 196 -4.48 -6.44 21.01
N HIS A 197 -4.59 -7.44 20.12
CA HIS A 197 -4.06 -7.37 18.76
C HIS A 197 -4.63 -6.16 17.99
N TYR A 198 -5.95 -6.05 17.93
CA TYR A 198 -6.63 -4.96 17.24
C TYR A 198 -6.49 -3.61 17.95
N LYS A 199 -6.38 -3.62 19.28
CA LYS A 199 -6.11 -2.39 20.07
C LYS A 199 -4.74 -1.80 19.72
N ASP A 200 -3.71 -2.63 19.69
CA ASP A 200 -2.34 -2.21 19.37
C ASP A 200 -2.26 -1.76 17.88
N GLN A 201 -2.92 -2.49 16.99
CA GLN A 201 -3.02 -2.13 15.58
C GLN A 201 -3.74 -0.80 15.39
N GLY A 202 -4.86 -0.60 16.07
CA GLY A 202 -5.61 0.65 16.01
C GLY A 202 -4.83 1.84 16.55
N MET A 203 -4.00 1.65 17.57
CA MET A 203 -3.12 2.69 18.08
C MET A 203 -2.05 3.08 17.05
N LEU A 204 -1.40 2.12 16.40
CA LEU A 204 -0.45 2.40 15.31
C LEU A 204 -1.10 3.19 14.18
N ASN A 205 -2.31 2.77 13.78
CA ASN A 205 -3.06 3.42 12.73
C ASN A 205 -3.44 4.86 13.09
N LEU A 206 -3.92 5.08 14.31
CA LEU A 206 -4.23 6.41 14.82
C LEU A 206 -3.00 7.34 14.81
N VAL A 207 -1.86 6.85 15.29
CA VAL A 207 -0.64 7.67 15.37
C VAL A 207 -0.15 8.04 13.98
N GLN A 208 -0.14 7.09 13.02
CA GLN A 208 0.29 7.38 11.65
C GLN A 208 -0.65 8.33 10.91
N ILE A 209 -1.99 8.21 11.12
CA ILE A 209 -2.98 9.13 10.55
C ILE A 209 -2.79 10.54 11.13
N LEU A 210 -2.70 10.66 12.46
CA LEU A 210 -2.50 11.96 13.11
C LEU A 210 -1.18 12.63 12.67
N GLY A 211 -0.12 11.84 12.48
CA GLY A 211 1.18 12.32 12.02
C GLY A 211 1.17 12.82 10.58
N GLY A 212 0.34 12.23 9.71
CA GLY A 212 0.20 12.64 8.31
C GLY A 212 -0.92 13.64 8.03
N LEU A 213 -1.86 13.80 8.97
CA LEU A 213 -3.13 14.50 8.76
C LEU A 213 -2.97 15.90 8.15
N GLU A 214 -2.04 16.69 8.67
CA GLU A 214 -1.80 18.07 8.20
C GLU A 214 -1.15 18.07 6.81
N ALA A 215 -0.10 17.27 6.60
CA ALA A 215 0.62 17.21 5.33
C ALA A 215 -0.30 16.76 4.19
N PHE A 216 -1.11 15.73 4.40
CA PHE A 216 -2.08 15.25 3.40
C PHE A 216 -3.13 16.32 3.09
N SER A 217 -3.70 16.94 4.13
CA SER A 217 -4.80 17.88 3.97
C SER A 217 -4.37 19.20 3.34
N LEU A 218 -3.26 19.79 3.81
CA LEU A 218 -2.79 21.07 3.27
C LEU A 218 -2.45 20.98 1.78
N LYS A 219 -1.77 19.92 1.36
CA LYS A 219 -1.42 19.72 -0.05
C LYS A 219 -2.66 19.65 -0.94
N LEU A 220 -3.70 18.92 -0.49
CA LEU A 220 -4.91 18.73 -1.26
C LEU A 220 -5.90 19.89 -1.12
N PHE A 221 -6.20 20.30 0.10
CA PHE A 221 -7.28 21.26 0.35
C PHE A 221 -6.86 22.69 -0.02
N CYS A 222 -5.63 23.09 0.30
CA CYS A 222 -5.12 24.39 -0.15
C CYS A 222 -4.69 24.36 -1.62
N GLY A 223 -3.95 23.33 -2.03
CA GLY A 223 -3.37 23.29 -3.38
C GLY A 223 -4.37 22.96 -4.48
N VAL A 224 -5.41 22.15 -4.21
CA VAL A 224 -6.39 21.71 -5.22
C VAL A 224 -7.74 22.41 -5.05
N LEU A 225 -8.24 22.50 -3.81
CA LEU A 225 -9.54 23.14 -3.54
C LEU A 225 -9.45 24.65 -3.31
N GLY A 226 -8.24 25.21 -3.13
CA GLY A 226 -8.04 26.63 -2.92
C GLY A 226 -8.49 27.15 -1.54
N LEU A 227 -8.66 26.27 -0.54
CA LEU A 227 -9.05 26.67 0.82
C LEU A 227 -7.91 27.42 1.51
N ALA A 228 -8.26 28.37 2.39
CA ALA A 228 -7.28 29.06 3.21
C ALA A 228 -6.63 28.09 4.21
N LYS A 229 -5.34 28.25 4.45
CA LYS A 229 -4.60 27.39 5.37
C LYS A 229 -5.19 27.38 6.77
N GLU A 230 -5.61 28.56 7.25
CA GLU A 230 -6.22 28.76 8.57
C GLU A 230 -7.54 28.00 8.70
N GLU A 231 -8.34 28.01 7.64
CA GLU A 231 -9.61 27.27 7.57
C GLU A 231 -9.36 25.76 7.66
N VAL A 232 -8.42 25.26 6.87
CA VAL A 232 -8.05 23.84 6.92
C VAL A 232 -7.53 23.45 8.31
N LEU A 233 -6.68 24.26 8.94
CA LEU A 233 -6.15 23.96 10.27
C LEU A 233 -7.24 23.92 11.35
N VAL A 234 -8.26 24.78 11.27
CA VAL A 234 -9.43 24.75 12.17
C VAL A 234 -10.21 23.45 11.99
N GLN A 235 -10.48 23.03 10.74
CA GLN A 235 -11.12 21.72 10.48
C GLN A 235 -10.31 20.56 11.05
N LEU A 236 -8.99 20.57 10.85
CA LEU A 236 -8.11 19.51 11.34
C LEU A 236 -8.02 19.47 12.88
N ALA A 237 -8.23 20.58 13.58
CA ALA A 237 -8.30 20.60 15.03
C ALA A 237 -9.49 19.74 15.54
N ALA A 238 -10.67 19.89 14.92
CA ALA A 238 -11.84 19.08 15.24
C ALA A 238 -11.60 17.60 14.92
N VAL A 239 -11.05 17.29 13.73
CA VAL A 239 -10.69 15.90 13.35
C VAL A 239 -9.73 15.26 14.33
N ARG A 240 -8.68 15.98 14.75
CA ARG A 240 -7.72 15.49 15.77
C ARG A 240 -8.39 15.20 17.11
N GLN A 241 -9.30 16.07 17.53
CA GLN A 241 -10.03 15.90 18.77
C GLN A 241 -10.91 14.66 18.73
N GLU A 242 -11.69 14.48 17.67
CA GLU A 242 -12.55 13.31 17.47
C GLU A 242 -11.75 12.00 17.42
N LEU A 243 -10.71 11.93 16.59
CA LEU A 243 -9.86 10.73 16.48
C LEU A 243 -9.22 10.34 17.81
N LYS A 244 -8.83 11.32 18.65
CA LYS A 244 -8.24 11.06 19.97
C LYS A 244 -9.28 10.71 21.04
N SER A 245 -10.52 11.13 20.88
CA SER A 245 -11.58 10.92 21.87
C SER A 245 -12.03 9.47 21.98
N GLY A 246 -11.90 8.68 20.89
CA GLY A 246 -12.47 7.35 20.78
C GLY A 246 -14.00 7.35 20.73
N ALA A 247 -14.61 8.46 20.32
CA ALA A 247 -16.07 8.63 20.28
C ALA A 247 -16.76 7.69 19.26
N PHE A 248 -16.02 7.18 18.29
CA PHE A 248 -16.52 6.26 17.28
C PHE A 248 -15.51 5.13 17.01
N HIS A 249 -16.02 4.02 16.51
CA HIS A 249 -15.25 2.81 16.22
C HIS A 249 -14.94 2.71 14.72
N SER A 250 -14.14 3.64 14.22
CA SER A 250 -13.81 3.66 12.80
C SER A 250 -12.83 2.56 12.40
N LEU A 251 -13.02 2.12 11.18
CA LEU A 251 -12.28 1.05 10.50
C LEU A 251 -11.85 1.54 9.11
N LEU A 252 -10.78 1.00 8.62
CA LEU A 252 -10.46 0.92 7.20
C LEU A 252 -9.98 -0.51 6.88
N ASP A 253 -10.04 -0.90 5.63
CA ASP A 253 -9.65 -2.24 5.21
C ASP A 253 -8.32 -2.23 4.48
N LEU A 254 -7.43 -3.16 4.83
CA LEU A 254 -6.27 -3.51 4.05
C LEU A 254 -6.63 -4.70 3.14
N HIS A 255 -6.37 -4.56 1.86
CA HIS A 255 -6.55 -5.60 0.87
C HIS A 255 -5.19 -6.13 0.43
N VAL A 256 -5.05 -7.44 0.40
CA VAL A 256 -3.88 -8.13 -0.17
C VAL A 256 -4.37 -8.98 -1.34
N VAL A 257 -3.80 -8.74 -2.51
CA VAL A 257 -4.07 -9.50 -3.72
C VAL A 257 -2.75 -9.99 -4.27
N TYR A 258 -2.65 -11.28 -4.59
CA TYR A 258 -1.51 -11.79 -5.33
C TYR A 258 -1.93 -12.66 -6.51
N GLY A 259 -1.07 -12.76 -7.51
CA GLY A 259 -1.26 -13.61 -8.66
C GLY A 259 0.07 -14.10 -9.24
N GLN A 260 0.05 -15.24 -9.90
CA GLN A 260 1.23 -15.85 -10.49
C GLN A 260 1.22 -15.73 -12.01
N LYS A 261 2.34 -15.33 -12.59
CA LYS A 261 2.57 -15.46 -14.03
C LYS A 261 2.74 -16.93 -14.38
N PRO A 262 1.97 -17.50 -15.33
CA PRO A 262 2.10 -18.90 -15.73
C PRO A 262 3.54 -19.27 -16.09
N LEU A 263 3.93 -20.51 -15.80
CA LEU A 263 5.12 -21.09 -16.42
C LEU A 263 4.94 -21.11 -17.95
N LYS A 264 6.01 -20.86 -18.69
CA LYS A 264 5.94 -21.10 -20.16
C LYS A 264 5.50 -22.56 -20.37
N ALA A 265 4.47 -22.78 -21.19
CA ALA A 265 4.18 -24.12 -21.65
C ALA A 265 5.48 -24.72 -22.24
N ALA A 266 5.85 -25.93 -21.83
CA ALA A 266 6.93 -26.64 -22.48
C ALA A 266 6.57 -26.65 -23.98
N SER A 267 7.41 -26.06 -24.83
CA SER A 267 7.24 -26.20 -26.29
C SER A 267 7.23 -27.71 -26.56
N SER A 268 6.09 -28.24 -27.02
CA SER A 268 6.05 -29.58 -27.53
C SER A 268 7.12 -29.62 -28.63
N ALA A 269 8.23 -30.31 -28.33
CA ALA A 269 9.25 -30.57 -29.29
C ALA A 269 8.52 -31.31 -30.43
N GLU A 270 8.46 -30.65 -31.57
CA GLU A 270 8.04 -31.32 -32.82
C GLU A 270 8.98 -32.51 -33.04
N THR A 271 8.43 -33.70 -32.97
CA THR A 271 9.04 -34.93 -33.42
C THR A 271 9.00 -35.00 -34.94
#